data_ecd8761dd4a73e68a25681ca84c7e3a4
#
_entry.id   ecd8761dd4a73e68a25681ca84c7e3a4
#
_cell.length_a   1.000
_cell.length_b   1.000
_cell.length_c   1.000
_cell.angle_alpha   90.00
_cell.angle_beta   90.00
_cell.angle_gamma   90.00
#
_symmetry.space_group_name_H-M   'P 1'
#
loop_
_entity.id
_entity.type
_entity.pdbx_description
1 polymer ?
#
loop_
_entity_poly.entity_id
_entity_poly.type
_entity_poly.pdbx_seq_one_letter_code
_entity_poly.pdbx_strand_id
1 'polypeptide(L)'
;MIHRMIKATILTEDDPVELLEGRIVFKARQTPRAACTVGLIRDCLEILEPSGWTTRCRSAVTLIDSEPEPEVAVVRGDRNYMDHHPGCAEIGLIVEVADLALSICQNEKKRLYARSNIPYYWFVNLIDHQLECYSNPTGPDPNPVYRHRVDYKVGDGLPLQLPGQAPILLAVQDFLS
;
A
#
# COMPACT_ATOMS: atom_id res chain seq x y z
N MET A 1 -13.29 13.60 2.72
CA MET A 1 -13.79 14.49 1.62
C MET A 1 -14.60 13.69 0.61
N ILE A 2 -14.10 12.57 0.08
CA ILE A 2 -14.79 11.71 -0.91
C ILE A 2 -16.20 11.31 -0.44
N HIS A 3 -16.38 10.77 0.76
CA HIS A 3 -17.69 10.39 1.28
C HIS A 3 -18.73 11.53 1.29
N ARG A 4 -18.29 12.78 1.48
CA ARG A 4 -19.21 13.94 1.41
C ARG A 4 -19.63 14.24 -0.03
N MET A 5 -18.74 14.00 -1.00
CA MET A 5 -19.04 14.17 -2.43
C MET A 5 -19.96 13.07 -2.93
N ILE A 6 -19.77 11.83 -2.47
CA ILE A 6 -20.69 10.71 -2.75
C ILE A 6 -22.08 11.01 -2.17
N LYS A 7 -22.15 11.41 -0.89
CA LYS A 7 -23.44 11.81 -0.28
C LYS A 7 -24.12 12.97 -1.00
N ALA A 8 -23.37 13.87 -1.62
CA ALA A 8 -23.89 14.97 -2.41
C ALA A 8 -24.13 14.62 -3.89
N THR A 9 -24.00 13.34 -4.27
CA THR A 9 -24.17 12.82 -5.64
C THR A 9 -23.25 13.51 -6.68
N ILE A 10 -22.13 14.06 -6.24
CA ILE A 10 -21.08 14.64 -7.10
C ILE A 10 -20.17 13.52 -7.63
N LEU A 11 -19.94 12.49 -6.82
CA LEU A 11 -19.23 11.26 -7.16
C LEU A 11 -20.13 10.06 -6.83
N THR A 12 -19.81 8.91 -7.40
CA THR A 12 -20.38 7.61 -7.06
C THR A 12 -19.31 6.71 -6.43
N GLU A 13 -19.72 5.61 -5.82
CA GLU A 13 -18.78 4.62 -5.29
C GLU A 13 -17.98 3.91 -6.40
N ASP A 14 -18.51 3.93 -7.63
CA ASP A 14 -17.88 3.31 -8.81
C ASP A 14 -16.89 4.24 -9.54
N ASP A 15 -16.82 5.52 -9.16
CA ASP A 15 -15.89 6.44 -9.79
C ASP A 15 -14.44 6.03 -9.48
N PRO A 16 -13.58 5.83 -10.52
CA PRO A 16 -12.22 5.38 -10.32
C PRO A 16 -11.31 6.53 -9.85
N VAL A 17 -11.58 7.04 -8.66
CA VAL A 17 -10.86 8.17 -8.06
C VAL A 17 -10.36 7.85 -6.66
N GLU A 18 -9.32 8.54 -6.25
CA GLU A 18 -8.81 8.54 -4.87
C GLU A 18 -8.50 9.98 -4.44
N LEU A 19 -8.40 10.23 -3.14
CA LEU A 19 -8.05 11.53 -2.59
C LEU A 19 -6.57 11.52 -2.21
N LEU A 20 -5.76 12.36 -2.85
CA LEU A 20 -4.35 12.54 -2.53
C LEU A 20 -4.08 14.03 -2.23
N GLU A 21 -3.67 14.32 -1.00
CA GLU A 21 -3.34 15.69 -0.53
C GLU A 21 -4.45 16.71 -0.85
N GLY A 22 -5.70 16.34 -0.57
CA GLY A 22 -6.87 17.19 -0.82
C GLY A 22 -7.31 17.28 -2.29
N ARG A 23 -6.64 16.58 -3.21
CA ARG A 23 -6.96 16.54 -4.64
C ARG A 23 -7.64 15.24 -5.02
N ILE A 24 -8.67 15.29 -5.86
CA ILE A 24 -9.26 14.10 -6.48
C ILE A 24 -8.39 13.71 -7.68
N VAL A 25 -7.92 12.46 -7.68
CA VAL A 25 -7.02 11.91 -8.71
C VAL A 25 -7.66 10.67 -9.30
N PHE A 26 -7.59 10.51 -10.61
CA PHE A 26 -8.04 9.29 -11.27
C PHE A 26 -7.08 8.13 -11.00
N LYS A 27 -7.64 6.98 -10.65
CA LYS A 27 -6.88 5.72 -10.50
C LYS A 27 -6.64 5.11 -11.88
N ALA A 28 -5.41 4.65 -12.11
CA ALA A 28 -5.09 3.87 -13.29
C ALA A 28 -5.83 2.50 -13.24
N ARG A 29 -6.25 2.01 -14.39
CA ARG A 29 -6.78 0.64 -14.50
C ARG A 29 -5.65 -0.36 -14.31
N GLN A 30 -5.93 -1.40 -13.54
CA GLN A 30 -5.02 -2.51 -13.34
C GLN A 30 -4.91 -3.36 -14.62
N THR A 31 -3.69 -3.75 -14.99
CA THR A 31 -3.46 -4.75 -16.03
C THR A 31 -3.72 -6.16 -15.48
N PRO A 32 -3.98 -7.17 -16.34
CA PRO A 32 -4.09 -8.56 -15.88
C PRO A 32 -2.85 -9.04 -15.10
N ARG A 33 -1.65 -8.62 -15.51
CA ARG A 33 -0.40 -8.95 -14.82
C ARG A 33 -0.33 -8.34 -13.44
N ALA A 34 -0.63 -7.05 -13.30
CA ALA A 34 -0.69 -6.39 -12.01
C ALA A 34 -1.75 -7.02 -11.09
N ALA A 35 -2.93 -7.37 -11.61
CA ALA A 35 -3.99 -8.03 -10.84
C ALA A 35 -3.55 -9.41 -10.32
N CYS A 36 -2.86 -10.20 -11.15
CA CYS A 36 -2.30 -11.48 -10.73
C CYS A 36 -1.26 -11.30 -9.62
N THR A 37 -0.32 -10.37 -9.80
CA THR A 37 0.72 -10.07 -8.79
C THR A 37 0.11 -9.64 -7.45
N VAL A 38 -0.93 -8.79 -7.46
CA VAL A 38 -1.65 -8.38 -6.24
C VAL A 38 -2.27 -9.60 -5.53
N GLY A 39 -2.86 -10.53 -6.28
CA GLY A 39 -3.40 -11.79 -5.72
C GLY A 39 -2.32 -12.62 -5.03
N LEU A 40 -1.18 -12.82 -5.70
CA LEU A 40 -0.04 -13.58 -5.15
C LEU A 40 0.54 -12.92 -3.89
N ILE A 41 0.69 -11.59 -3.89
CA ILE A 41 1.15 -10.84 -2.71
C ILE A 41 0.17 -11.01 -1.55
N ARG A 42 -1.14 -10.90 -1.79
CA ARG A 42 -2.16 -11.11 -0.78
C ARG A 42 -2.01 -12.50 -0.15
N ASP A 43 -1.92 -13.54 -0.98
CA ASP A 43 -1.83 -14.93 -0.52
C ASP A 43 -0.55 -15.15 0.33
N CYS A 44 0.59 -14.56 -0.07
CA CYS A 44 1.82 -14.59 0.72
C CYS A 44 1.69 -13.86 2.07
N LEU A 45 0.90 -12.79 2.15
CA LEU A 45 0.74 -11.99 3.36
C LEU A 45 -0.35 -12.52 4.29
N GLU A 46 -1.21 -13.44 3.87
CA GLU A 46 -2.22 -14.09 4.72
C GLU A 46 -1.61 -14.84 5.90
N ILE A 47 -0.34 -15.24 5.82
CA ILE A 47 0.41 -15.82 6.96
C ILE A 47 0.45 -14.91 8.19
N LEU A 48 0.24 -13.62 8.02
CA LEU A 48 0.22 -12.63 9.10
C LEU A 48 -1.11 -12.58 9.88
N GLU A 49 -2.19 -13.14 9.35
CA GLU A 49 -3.52 -13.07 9.97
C GLU A 49 -3.58 -13.65 11.39
N PRO A 50 -2.98 -14.82 11.68
CA PRO A 50 -3.00 -15.37 13.04
C PRO A 50 -2.34 -14.48 14.09
N SER A 51 -1.58 -13.51 13.68
CA SER A 51 -0.81 -12.61 14.53
C SER A 51 -1.48 -11.25 14.80
N GLY A 52 -2.77 -11.12 14.44
CA GLY A 52 -3.54 -9.88 14.64
C GLY A 52 -3.32 -8.82 13.57
N TRP A 53 -2.85 -9.21 12.40
CA TRP A 53 -2.78 -8.39 11.20
C TRP A 53 -3.72 -8.93 10.13
N THR A 54 -4.28 -8.06 9.33
CA THR A 54 -5.20 -8.42 8.24
C THR A 54 -4.73 -7.79 6.94
N THR A 55 -4.79 -8.57 5.87
CA THR A 55 -4.47 -8.11 4.52
C THR A 55 -5.73 -7.60 3.83
N ARG A 56 -5.68 -6.38 3.31
CA ARG A 56 -6.76 -5.72 2.55
C ARG A 56 -6.25 -5.40 1.16
N CYS A 57 -7.07 -5.65 0.15
CA CYS A 57 -6.75 -5.30 -1.24
C CYS A 57 -7.69 -4.23 -1.76
N ARG A 58 -7.13 -3.22 -2.44
CA ARG A 58 -7.88 -2.18 -3.15
C ARG A 58 -8.98 -1.57 -2.29
N SER A 59 -8.66 -1.33 -1.05
CA SER A 59 -9.56 -0.75 -0.07
C SER A 59 -8.93 0.50 0.50
N ALA A 60 -9.72 1.55 0.64
CA ALA A 60 -9.23 2.83 1.13
C ALA A 60 -8.58 2.73 2.51
N VAL A 61 -7.58 3.57 2.73
CA VAL A 61 -7.00 3.88 4.04
C VAL A 61 -7.11 5.38 4.29
N THR A 62 -7.28 5.76 5.56
CA THR A 62 -7.42 7.19 5.93
C THR A 62 -6.08 7.72 6.43
N LEU A 63 -5.55 8.70 5.73
CA LEU A 63 -4.36 9.46 6.10
C LEU A 63 -4.78 10.89 6.50
N ILE A 64 -3.81 11.75 6.82
CA ILE A 64 -4.07 13.10 7.37
C ILE A 64 -5.01 13.93 6.48
N ASP A 65 -4.77 13.94 5.16
CA ASP A 65 -5.53 14.72 4.18
C ASP A 65 -5.78 13.94 2.88
N SER A 66 -5.73 12.61 2.98
CA SER A 66 -5.76 11.70 1.83
C SER A 66 -6.52 10.43 2.18
N GLU A 67 -7.18 9.86 1.19
CA GLU A 67 -7.81 8.54 1.23
C GLU A 67 -7.39 7.74 -0.01
N PRO A 68 -6.11 7.29 -0.04
CA PRO A 68 -5.64 6.43 -1.12
C PRO A 68 -6.23 5.02 -1.02
N GLU A 69 -6.32 4.35 -2.15
CA GLU A 69 -6.67 2.93 -2.25
C GLU A 69 -5.44 2.14 -2.73
N PRO A 70 -4.57 1.72 -1.81
CA PRO A 70 -3.40 0.92 -2.18
C PRO A 70 -3.80 -0.44 -2.75
N GLU A 71 -2.93 -1.01 -3.59
CA GLU A 71 -3.17 -2.35 -4.12
C GLU A 71 -3.25 -3.40 -3.01
N VAL A 72 -2.36 -3.31 -1.99
CA VAL A 72 -2.44 -4.11 -0.77
C VAL A 72 -2.09 -3.25 0.45
N ALA A 73 -2.83 -3.42 1.53
CA ALA A 73 -2.52 -2.87 2.85
C ALA A 73 -2.56 -3.97 3.91
N VAL A 74 -1.52 -4.06 4.74
CA VAL A 74 -1.53 -4.89 5.95
C VAL A 74 -1.83 -4.00 7.13
N VAL A 75 -2.94 -4.27 7.80
CA VAL A 75 -3.49 -3.43 8.87
C VAL A 75 -3.72 -4.23 10.14
N ARG A 76 -3.74 -3.56 11.30
CA ARG A 76 -4.06 -4.20 12.59
C ARG A 76 -5.55 -4.55 12.65
N GLY A 77 -5.85 -5.64 13.37
CA GLY A 77 -7.20 -6.02 13.74
C GLY A 77 -7.74 -7.23 12.99
N ASP A 78 -8.99 -7.55 13.28
CA ASP A 78 -9.71 -8.76 12.87
C ASP A 78 -10.67 -8.52 11.69
N ARG A 79 -10.29 -7.73 10.70
CA ARG A 79 -11.13 -7.34 9.54
C ARG A 79 -12.33 -6.45 9.88
N ASN A 80 -12.42 -5.90 11.08
CA ASN A 80 -13.60 -5.16 11.55
C ASN A 80 -13.50 -3.64 11.30
N TYR A 81 -13.34 -3.25 10.03
CA TYR A 81 -13.36 -1.83 9.61
C TYR A 81 -14.71 -1.46 8.99
N MET A 82 -15.81 -1.73 9.72
CA MET A 82 -17.16 -1.48 9.22
C MET A 82 -17.54 0.01 9.30
N ASP A 83 -17.03 0.72 10.30
CA ASP A 83 -17.43 2.10 10.57
C ASP A 83 -16.43 3.14 10.06
N HIS A 84 -15.20 2.73 9.75
CA HIS A 84 -14.12 3.61 9.28
C HIS A 84 -13.08 2.83 8.48
N HIS A 85 -12.27 3.53 7.70
CA HIS A 85 -11.09 2.95 7.07
C HIS A 85 -9.90 2.94 8.03
N PRO A 86 -8.94 1.99 7.90
CA PRO A 86 -7.73 1.98 8.71
C PRO A 86 -6.99 3.30 8.66
N GLY A 87 -6.61 3.82 9.82
CA GLY A 87 -5.80 5.03 9.95
C GLY A 87 -4.30 4.74 9.99
N CYS A 88 -3.48 5.79 9.96
CA CYS A 88 -2.02 5.68 9.91
C CYS A 88 -1.42 4.77 10.98
N ALA A 89 -1.95 4.80 12.22
CA ALA A 89 -1.45 4.01 13.34
C ALA A 89 -1.77 2.51 13.25
N GLU A 90 -2.72 2.15 12.40
CA GLU A 90 -3.20 0.78 12.21
C GLU A 90 -2.54 0.10 11.01
N ILE A 91 -1.79 0.84 10.18
CA ILE A 91 -1.17 0.34 8.97
C ILE A 91 0.26 -0.09 9.25
N GLY A 92 0.60 -1.33 8.95
CA GLY A 92 1.96 -1.87 9.07
C GLY A 92 2.73 -1.86 7.76
N LEU A 93 2.04 -2.09 6.65
CA LEU A 93 2.64 -2.16 5.31
C LEU A 93 1.65 -1.68 4.28
N ILE A 94 2.13 -0.92 3.31
CA ILE A 94 1.44 -0.60 2.06
C ILE A 94 2.22 -1.18 0.90
N VAL A 95 1.50 -1.76 -0.07
CA VAL A 95 2.07 -2.25 -1.33
C VAL A 95 1.38 -1.60 -2.50
N GLU A 96 2.16 -1.07 -3.42
CA GLU A 96 1.71 -0.60 -4.74
C GLU A 96 2.38 -1.44 -5.83
N VAL A 97 1.64 -1.71 -6.90
CA VAL A 97 2.11 -2.51 -8.04
C VAL A 97 2.01 -1.67 -9.31
N ALA A 98 3.10 -1.54 -10.04
CA ALA A 98 3.14 -0.78 -11.29
C ALA A 98 3.64 -1.64 -12.46
N ASP A 99 2.87 -1.63 -13.56
CA ASP A 99 3.16 -2.36 -14.80
C ASP A 99 3.32 -1.42 -16.02
N LEU A 100 2.63 -0.28 -16.08
CA LEU A 100 2.63 0.61 -17.25
C LEU A 100 3.02 2.06 -16.94
N ALA A 101 2.90 2.52 -15.71
CA ALA A 101 3.19 3.91 -15.33
C ALA A 101 3.82 3.97 -13.95
N LEU A 102 5.07 4.36 -13.89
CA LEU A 102 5.86 4.41 -12.65
C LEU A 102 5.63 5.68 -11.82
N SER A 103 5.19 6.79 -12.44
CA SER A 103 5.45 8.13 -11.91
C SER A 103 4.63 8.54 -10.68
N ILE A 104 3.33 8.29 -10.66
CA ILE A 104 2.47 8.76 -9.55
C ILE A 104 2.66 7.89 -8.31
N CYS A 105 2.56 6.57 -8.47
CA CYS A 105 2.70 5.64 -7.35
C CYS A 105 4.11 5.69 -6.74
N GLN A 106 5.14 5.75 -7.58
CA GLN A 106 6.52 5.71 -7.11
C GLN A 106 6.94 6.97 -6.34
N ASN A 107 6.50 8.15 -6.73
CA ASN A 107 6.97 9.40 -6.12
C ASN A 107 5.93 10.07 -5.22
N GLU A 108 4.70 10.31 -5.70
CA GLU A 108 3.69 11.03 -4.92
C GLU A 108 3.17 10.16 -3.76
N LYS A 109 2.76 8.93 -4.02
CA LYS A 109 2.27 8.03 -2.97
C LYS A 109 3.37 7.64 -1.97
N LYS A 110 4.59 7.37 -2.44
CA LYS A 110 5.74 7.12 -1.54
C LYS A 110 5.95 8.27 -0.56
N ARG A 111 5.94 9.52 -1.05
CA ARG A 111 6.05 10.72 -0.21
C ARG A 111 4.88 10.83 0.78
N LEU A 112 3.67 10.57 0.31
CA LEU A 112 2.46 10.57 1.12
C LEU A 112 2.52 9.56 2.27
N TYR A 113 2.92 8.31 1.98
CA TYR A 113 3.05 7.27 2.98
C TYR A 113 4.18 7.55 3.97
N ALA A 114 5.32 8.09 3.51
CA ALA A 114 6.40 8.51 4.39
C ALA A 114 5.98 9.62 5.35
N ARG A 115 5.23 10.65 4.86
CA ARG A 115 4.66 11.72 5.69
C ARG A 115 3.70 11.21 6.75
N SER A 116 2.97 10.16 6.43
CA SER A 116 1.98 9.53 7.31
C SER A 116 2.59 8.52 8.29
N ASN A 117 3.92 8.41 8.36
CA ASN A 117 4.64 7.45 9.21
C ASN A 117 4.27 5.97 8.95
N ILE A 118 3.87 5.60 7.74
CA ILE A 118 3.64 4.21 7.40
C ILE A 118 4.99 3.46 7.45
N PRO A 119 5.15 2.44 8.32
CA PRO A 119 6.46 1.85 8.60
C PRO A 119 7.15 1.24 7.39
N TYR A 120 6.38 0.55 6.55
CA TYR A 120 6.88 -0.13 5.36
C TYR A 120 6.05 0.24 4.14
N TYR A 121 6.75 0.53 3.05
CA TYR A 121 6.17 0.74 1.74
C TYR A 121 6.92 -0.13 0.72
N TRP A 122 6.19 -1.01 0.05
CA TRP A 122 6.71 -1.83 -1.04
C TRP A 122 6.18 -1.31 -2.38
N PHE A 123 7.08 -1.14 -3.31
CA PHE A 123 6.75 -0.79 -4.68
C PHE A 123 7.20 -1.92 -5.60
N VAL A 124 6.24 -2.68 -6.12
CA VAL A 124 6.48 -3.79 -7.05
C VAL A 124 6.52 -3.23 -8.45
N ASN A 125 7.73 -3.15 -8.98
CA ASN A 125 8.02 -2.65 -10.32
C ASN A 125 8.06 -3.83 -11.31
N LEU A 126 6.94 -4.05 -11.99
CA LEU A 126 6.82 -5.15 -12.96
C LEU A 126 7.56 -4.86 -14.27
N ILE A 127 7.93 -3.61 -14.56
CA ILE A 127 8.70 -3.23 -15.74
C ILE A 127 10.15 -3.68 -15.58
N ASP A 128 10.75 -3.39 -14.42
CA ASP A 128 12.16 -3.70 -14.13
C ASP A 128 12.31 -5.04 -13.37
N HIS A 129 11.23 -5.78 -13.16
CA HIS A 129 11.20 -7.05 -12.41
C HIS A 129 11.91 -6.94 -11.06
N GLN A 130 11.54 -5.93 -10.28
CA GLN A 130 12.12 -5.73 -8.95
C GLN A 130 11.09 -5.25 -7.93
N LEU A 131 11.37 -5.53 -6.68
CA LEU A 131 10.65 -5.04 -5.53
C LEU A 131 11.51 -4.00 -4.80
N GLU A 132 11.01 -2.78 -4.70
CA GLU A 132 11.64 -1.70 -3.93
C GLU A 132 11.01 -1.65 -2.54
N CYS A 133 11.76 -1.98 -1.51
CA CYS A 133 11.30 -1.95 -0.12
C CYS A 133 11.79 -0.71 0.59
N TYR A 134 10.86 0.11 1.03
CA TYR A 134 11.14 1.35 1.74
C TYR A 134 10.77 1.22 3.21
N SER A 135 11.63 1.74 4.11
CA SER A 135 11.41 1.74 5.56
C SER A 135 12.02 2.96 6.24
N ASN A 136 11.74 3.14 7.54
CA ASN A 136 12.20 4.26 8.34
C ASN A 136 11.74 5.61 7.77
N PRO A 137 10.40 5.87 7.76
CA PRO A 137 9.85 7.14 7.28
C PRO A 137 10.28 8.31 8.17
N THR A 138 10.39 9.50 7.58
CA THR A 138 10.68 10.73 8.36
C THR A 138 9.48 11.25 9.13
N GLY A 139 8.28 10.82 8.76
CA GLY A 139 7.04 11.39 9.27
C GLY A 139 6.72 12.76 8.67
N PRO A 140 5.90 13.56 9.36
CA PRO A 140 5.57 14.92 8.95
C PRO A 140 6.85 15.79 8.86
N ASP A 141 7.24 16.09 7.64
CA ASP A 141 8.45 16.85 7.29
C ASP A 141 8.13 17.67 6.02
N PRO A 142 8.75 18.83 5.79
CA PRO A 142 8.61 19.57 4.53
C PRO A 142 8.95 18.73 3.29
N ASN A 143 9.91 17.79 3.43
CA ASN A 143 10.30 16.86 2.38
C ASN A 143 10.27 15.42 2.91
N PRO A 144 9.09 14.83 3.11
CA PRO A 144 8.96 13.50 3.72
C PRO A 144 9.55 12.43 2.81
N VAL A 145 10.38 11.56 3.40
CA VAL A 145 11.06 10.47 2.69
C VAL A 145 11.14 9.21 3.57
N TYR A 146 11.35 8.08 2.94
CA TYR A 146 11.88 6.89 3.60
C TYR A 146 13.40 6.94 3.57
N ARG A 147 14.04 6.74 4.74
CA ARG A 147 15.51 6.82 4.87
C ARG A 147 16.22 5.58 4.37
N HIS A 148 15.52 4.45 4.30
CA HIS A 148 16.09 3.18 3.84
C HIS A 148 15.33 2.68 2.62
N ARG A 149 16.07 2.20 1.64
CA ARG A 149 15.58 1.46 0.48
C ARG A 149 16.46 0.23 0.28
N VAL A 150 15.84 -0.91 0.07
CA VAL A 150 16.50 -2.15 -0.35
C VAL A 150 15.71 -2.70 -1.54
N ASP A 151 16.42 -3.06 -2.60
CA ASP A 151 15.82 -3.63 -3.80
C ASP A 151 16.02 -5.15 -3.80
N TYR A 152 14.95 -5.88 -4.06
CA TYR A 152 14.92 -7.33 -4.13
C TYR A 152 14.51 -7.79 -5.54
N LYS A 153 15.05 -8.94 -5.94
CA LYS A 153 14.77 -9.59 -7.23
C LYS A 153 14.25 -11.01 -7.02
N VAL A 154 13.78 -11.61 -8.10
CA VAL A 154 13.41 -13.03 -8.12
C VAL A 154 14.60 -13.88 -7.60
N GLY A 155 14.30 -14.76 -6.65
CA GLY A 155 15.30 -15.58 -5.96
C GLY A 155 15.78 -15.03 -4.61
N ASP A 156 15.49 -13.77 -4.29
CA ASP A 156 15.83 -13.18 -3.00
C ASP A 156 14.83 -13.56 -1.91
N GLY A 157 15.31 -13.61 -0.67
CA GLY A 157 14.50 -13.67 0.53
C GLY A 157 14.18 -12.27 1.07
N LEU A 158 12.91 -11.95 1.23
CA LEU A 158 12.41 -10.67 1.70
C LEU A 158 12.05 -10.75 3.19
N PRO A 159 12.83 -10.16 4.11
CA PRO A 159 12.46 -10.10 5.51
C PRO A 159 11.36 -9.06 5.73
N LEU A 160 10.32 -9.45 6.46
CA LEU A 160 9.27 -8.53 6.93
C LEU A 160 9.09 -8.70 8.43
N GLN A 161 9.17 -7.60 9.16
CA GLN A 161 8.91 -7.57 10.59
C GLN A 161 7.90 -6.45 10.91
N LEU A 162 6.67 -6.84 11.21
CA LEU A 162 5.65 -5.90 11.66
C LEU A 162 5.76 -5.66 13.18
N PRO A 163 5.32 -4.50 13.68
CA PRO A 163 5.35 -4.21 15.11
C PRO A 163 4.64 -5.27 15.95
N GLY A 164 5.35 -5.84 16.92
CA GLY A 164 4.84 -6.88 17.81
C GLY A 164 4.87 -8.30 17.22
N GLN A 165 5.53 -8.51 16.08
CA GLN A 165 5.65 -9.80 15.41
C GLN A 165 7.11 -10.28 15.34
N ALA A 166 7.30 -11.60 15.31
CA ALA A 166 8.56 -12.16 14.87
C ALA A 166 8.78 -11.87 13.38
N PRO A 167 10.04 -11.66 12.94
CA PRO A 167 10.31 -11.49 11.52
C PRO A 167 9.93 -12.76 10.74
N ILE A 168 9.32 -12.56 9.58
CA ILE A 168 9.05 -13.61 8.61
C ILE A 168 9.95 -13.41 7.39
N LEU A 169 10.22 -14.48 6.67
CA LEU A 169 10.96 -14.45 5.40
C LEU A 169 10.03 -14.90 4.28
N LEU A 170 9.79 -14.00 3.33
CA LEU A 170 9.00 -14.27 2.13
C LEU A 170 9.93 -14.54 0.95
N ALA A 171 9.58 -15.43 0.06
CA ALA A 171 10.33 -15.63 -1.18
C ALA A 171 9.78 -14.70 -2.26
N VAL A 172 10.62 -13.82 -2.80
CA VAL A 172 10.21 -12.83 -3.81
C VAL A 172 9.66 -13.49 -5.07
N GLN A 173 10.16 -14.66 -5.42
CA GLN A 173 9.67 -15.46 -6.55
C GLN A 173 8.20 -15.91 -6.43
N ASP A 174 7.61 -15.87 -5.23
CA ASP A 174 6.23 -16.31 -5.03
C ASP A 174 5.22 -15.28 -5.58
N PHE A 175 5.66 -14.05 -5.81
CA PHE A 175 4.79 -12.98 -6.30
C PHE A 175 5.43 -12.06 -7.37
N LEU A 176 6.71 -12.24 -7.66
CA LEU A 176 7.42 -11.51 -8.72
C LEU A 176 8.09 -12.50 -9.67
N SER A 177 7.60 -12.56 -10.92
CA SER A 177 8.09 -13.46 -11.97
C SER A 177 8.38 -12.71 -13.28
#